data_45a82ddfc23a5bdf304ed78f68f8aa04
#
_entry.id   45a82ddfc23a5bdf304ed78f68f8aa04
#
_cell.length_a   1.000
_cell.length_b   1.000
_cell.length_c   1.000
_cell.angle_alpha   90.00
_cell.angle_beta   90.00
_cell.angle_gamma   90.00
#
_symmetry.space_group_name_H-M   'P 1'
#
loop_
_entity.id
_entity.type
_entity.pdbx_description
1 polymer ?
#
loop_
_entity_poly.entity_id
_entity_poly.type
_entity_poly.pdbx_seq_one_letter_code
_entity_poly.pdbx_strand_id
1 'polypeptide(L)' 'MNWQERITADPAICHGRACIKGTRVMVSVILDNLAAGEPAEAVMRGYHLQREDVEAAVAYAADLARETVIPFIPGVA' A
#
# COMPACT_ATOMS: atom_id res chain seq x y z
N MET A 1 -7.19 12.27 -0.26
CA MET A 1 -7.28 11.03 -1.07
C MET A 1 -8.12 10.01 -0.34
N ASN A 2 -9.16 9.53 -0.99
CA ASN A 2 -9.98 8.45 -0.45
C ASN A 2 -9.49 7.12 -1.04
N TRP A 3 -8.60 6.44 -0.33
CA TRP A 3 -8.01 5.20 -0.83
C TRP A 3 -9.03 4.06 -0.92
N GLN A 4 -10.16 4.13 -0.19
CA GLN A 4 -11.19 3.11 -0.22
C GLN A 4 -11.80 2.94 -1.62
N GLU A 5 -11.70 3.96 -2.45
CA GLU A 5 -12.19 3.88 -3.83
C GLU A 5 -11.26 3.08 -4.73
N ARG A 6 -10.01 2.86 -4.33
CA ARG A 6 -9.00 2.23 -5.17
C ARG A 6 -8.45 0.92 -4.61
N ILE A 7 -8.77 0.59 -3.37
CA ILE A 7 -8.23 -0.61 -2.72
C ILE A 7 -9.37 -1.50 -2.27
N THR A 8 -9.20 -2.80 -2.51
CA THR A 8 -10.16 -3.82 -2.08
C THR A 8 -9.43 -4.94 -1.36
N ALA A 9 -10.16 -5.70 -0.53
CA ALA A 9 -9.63 -6.85 0.19
C ALA A 9 -10.58 -8.04 0.02
N ASP A 10 -10.97 -8.32 -1.22
CA ASP A 10 -11.87 -9.41 -1.57
C ASP A 10 -11.19 -10.76 -1.32
N PRO A 11 -11.80 -11.68 -0.53
CA PRO A 11 -11.24 -13.02 -0.31
C PRO A 11 -11.01 -13.83 -1.59
N ALA A 12 -11.76 -13.54 -2.67
CA ALA A 12 -11.59 -14.22 -3.95
C ALA A 12 -10.40 -13.68 -4.75
N ILE A 13 -9.81 -12.57 -4.31
CA ILE A 13 -8.69 -11.91 -4.99
C ILE A 13 -7.58 -11.73 -3.95
N CYS A 14 -6.35 -12.18 -4.30
CA CYS A 14 -5.18 -12.04 -3.42
C CYS A 14 -5.42 -12.59 -2.01
N HIS A 15 -6.28 -13.60 -1.87
CA HIS A 15 -6.60 -14.26 -0.60
C HIS A 15 -7.08 -13.29 0.48
N GLY A 16 -7.82 -12.25 0.10
CA GLY A 16 -8.35 -11.26 1.02
C GLY A 16 -7.35 -10.20 1.45
N ARG A 17 -6.14 -10.21 0.90
CA ARG A 17 -5.17 -9.16 1.16
C ARG A 17 -5.54 -7.91 0.39
N ALA A 18 -5.18 -6.74 0.92
CA ALA A 18 -5.46 -5.48 0.26
C ALA A 18 -4.72 -5.40 -1.08
N CYS A 19 -5.45 -5.10 -2.14
CA CYS A 19 -4.87 -4.93 -3.48
C CYS A 19 -5.59 -3.81 -4.24
N ILE A 20 -4.97 -3.34 -5.30
CA ILE A 20 -5.56 -2.29 -6.14
C ILE A 20 -6.75 -2.89 -6.91
N LYS A 21 -7.89 -2.22 -6.84
CA LYS A 21 -9.11 -2.65 -7.53
C LYS A 21 -8.86 -2.87 -9.02
N GLY A 22 -9.41 -3.93 -9.55
CA GLY A 22 -9.25 -4.27 -10.96
C GLY A 22 -7.92 -4.93 -11.29
N THR A 23 -7.08 -5.20 -10.29
CA THR A 23 -5.79 -5.84 -10.47
C THR A 23 -5.59 -6.92 -9.41
N ARG A 24 -4.47 -7.64 -9.51
CA ARG A 24 -4.00 -8.54 -8.46
C ARG A 24 -2.72 -8.01 -7.81
N VAL A 25 -2.47 -6.71 -7.97
CA VAL A 25 -1.29 -6.07 -7.37
C VAL A 25 -1.60 -5.75 -5.91
N MET A 26 -0.92 -6.42 -5.00
CA MET A 26 -1.10 -6.19 -3.57
C MET A 26 -0.48 -4.86 -3.15
N VAL A 27 -1.17 -4.18 -2.22
CA VAL A 27 -0.67 -2.92 -1.65
C VAL A 27 0.72 -3.13 -1.02
N SER A 28 0.95 -4.27 -0.37
CA SER A 28 2.25 -4.57 0.24
C SER A 28 3.38 -4.57 -0.79
N VAL A 29 3.13 -5.03 -2.01
CA VAL A 29 4.14 -5.04 -3.08
C VAL A 29 4.53 -3.61 -3.45
N ILE A 30 3.53 -2.73 -3.58
CA ILE A 30 3.78 -1.32 -3.88
C ILE A 30 4.63 -0.69 -2.77
N LEU A 31 4.24 -0.91 -1.52
CA LEU A 31 4.92 -0.32 -0.38
C LEU A 31 6.34 -0.86 -0.22
N ASP A 32 6.54 -2.16 -0.46
CA ASP A 32 7.87 -2.76 -0.39
C ASP A 32 8.82 -2.16 -1.44
N ASN A 33 8.33 -1.91 -2.65
CA ASN A 33 9.13 -1.28 -3.69
C ASN A 33 9.52 0.15 -3.30
N LEU A 34 8.56 0.91 -2.77
CA LEU A 34 8.85 2.28 -2.32
C LEU A 34 9.83 2.28 -1.16
N ALA A 35 9.68 1.35 -0.22
CA ALA A 35 10.58 1.21 0.92
C ALA A 35 12.01 0.85 0.49
N ALA A 36 12.13 0.13 -0.61
CA ALA A 36 13.44 -0.23 -1.18
C ALA A 36 14.07 0.91 -1.99
N GLY A 37 13.39 2.07 -2.08
CA GLY A 37 13.93 3.23 -2.78
C GLY A 37 13.50 3.37 -4.22
N GLU A 38 12.61 2.50 -4.72
CA GLU A 38 12.10 2.64 -6.08
C GLU A 38 11.21 3.87 -6.19
N PRO A 39 11.38 4.69 -7.24
CA PRO A 39 10.50 5.84 -7.42
C PRO A 39 9.10 5.40 -7.86
N ALA A 40 8.11 6.22 -7.56
CA ALA A 40 6.72 5.92 -7.89
C ALA A 40 6.55 5.61 -9.38
N GLU A 41 7.24 6.33 -10.24
CA GLU A 41 7.16 6.13 -11.70
C GLU A 41 7.61 4.74 -12.12
N ALA A 42 8.62 4.18 -11.46
CA ALA A 42 9.09 2.83 -11.74
C ALA A 42 8.05 1.79 -11.32
N VAL A 43 7.41 1.99 -10.17
CA VAL A 43 6.34 1.12 -9.69
C VAL A 43 5.15 1.16 -10.64
N MET A 44 4.77 2.36 -11.06
CA MET A 44 3.66 2.55 -12.01
C MET A 44 3.92 1.79 -13.32
N ARG A 45 5.13 1.90 -13.87
CA ARG A 45 5.48 1.21 -15.12
C ARG A 45 5.55 -0.30 -14.92
N GLY A 46 6.14 -0.74 -13.83
CA GLY A 46 6.37 -2.16 -13.56
C GLY A 46 5.09 -2.96 -13.38
N TYR A 47 4.07 -2.35 -12.81
CA TYR A 47 2.81 -3.03 -12.50
C TYR A 47 1.62 -2.47 -13.26
N HIS A 48 1.85 -1.60 -14.23
CA HIS A 48 0.80 -0.97 -15.04
C HIS A 48 -0.24 -0.23 -14.19
N LEU A 49 0.25 0.56 -13.24
CA LEU A 49 -0.58 1.30 -12.30
C LEU A 49 -0.61 2.78 -12.65
N GLN A 50 -1.66 3.45 -12.19
CA GLN A 50 -1.77 4.90 -12.25
C GLN A 50 -1.11 5.50 -11.01
N ARG A 51 -0.78 6.79 -11.07
CA ARG A 51 -0.20 7.51 -9.92
C ARG A 51 -1.14 7.44 -8.71
N GLU A 52 -2.43 7.57 -8.96
CA GLU A 52 -3.44 7.53 -7.90
C GLU A 52 -3.47 6.19 -7.17
N ASP A 53 -3.10 5.10 -7.85
CA ASP A 53 -3.01 3.78 -7.21
C ASP A 53 -1.87 3.73 -6.20
N VAL A 54 -0.72 4.31 -6.56
CA VAL A 54 0.42 4.39 -5.66
C VAL A 54 0.10 5.31 -4.48
N GLU A 55 -0.54 6.44 -4.75
CA GLU A 55 -0.97 7.36 -3.69
C GLU A 55 -1.97 6.70 -2.74
N ALA A 56 -2.89 5.91 -3.28
CA ALA A 56 -3.85 5.18 -2.45
C ALA A 56 -3.16 4.17 -1.54
N ALA A 57 -2.13 3.46 -2.05
CA ALA A 57 -1.36 2.53 -1.25
C ALA A 57 -0.68 3.23 -0.07
N VAL A 58 -0.09 4.39 -0.32
CA VAL A 58 0.57 5.18 0.73
C VAL A 58 -0.46 5.71 1.74
N ALA A 59 -1.60 6.19 1.27
CA ALA A 59 -2.67 6.68 2.15
C ALA A 59 -3.23 5.56 3.03
N TYR A 60 -3.39 4.37 2.47
CA TYR A 60 -3.82 3.18 3.21
C TYR A 60 -2.82 2.86 4.34
N ALA A 61 -1.53 2.87 4.01
CA ALA A 61 -0.48 2.61 5.01
C ALA A 61 -0.48 3.68 6.11
N ALA A 62 -0.70 4.94 5.73
CA ALA A 62 -0.75 6.04 6.69
C ALA A 62 -1.91 5.85 7.68
N ASP A 63 -3.08 5.42 7.19
CA ASP A 63 -4.23 5.17 8.07
C ASP A 63 -3.95 3.99 9.01
N LEU A 64 -3.35 2.92 8.51
CA LEU A 64 -2.98 1.79 9.36
C LEU A 64 -1.97 2.20 10.43
N ALA A 65 -1.01 3.05 10.07
CA ALA A 65 0.00 3.52 11.01
C ALA A 65 -0.63 4.36 12.15
N ARG A 66 -1.66 5.14 11.83
CA ARG A 66 -2.37 5.93 12.84
C ARG A 66 -3.16 5.06 13.81
N GLU A 67 -3.72 3.94 13.33
CA GLU A 67 -4.51 3.04 14.15
C GLU A 67 -3.67 2.05 14.95
N THR A 68 -2.40 1.87 14.58
CA THR A 68 -1.52 0.90 15.20
C THR A 68 -0.65 1.59 16.25
N VAL A 69 -0.72 1.10 17.49
CA VAL A 69 0.17 1.58 18.56
C VAL A 69 1.39 0.65 18.62
N ILE A 70 2.56 1.22 18.39
CA ILE A 70 3.82 0.48 18.52
C ILE A 70 4.43 0.81 19.86
N PRO A 71 4.59 -0.19 20.77
CA PRO A 71 5.19 0.07 22.06
C PRO A 71 6.71 0.24 21.92
N PHE A 72 7.20 1.43 22.23
CA PHE A 72 8.64 1.68 22.28
C PHE A 72 9.11 1.63 23.74
N ILE A 73 10.23 0.97 23.97
CA ILE A 73 10.87 0.94 25.27
C ILE A 73 11.72 2.22 25.39
N PRO A 74 11.50 3.06 26.42
CA PRO A 74 12.30 4.29 26.59
C PRO A 74 13.79 3.98 26.64
N GLY A 75 14.59 4.79 25.93
CA GLY A 75 16.03 4.61 25.87
C GLY A 75 16.51 3.67 24.78
N VAL A 76 15.62 3.01 24.04
CA VAL A 76 15.93 2.19 22.88
C VAL A 76 15.49 2.97 21.64
N ALA A 77 16.41 3.41 20.85
CA ALA A 77 16.12 4.20 19.65
C ALA A 77 16.22 3.36 18.40
#